data_ddd10977733e7b4d48ebb0439dde8705
#
_entry.id   ddd10977733e7b4d48ebb0439dde8705
#
_cell.length_a   1.000
_cell.length_b   1.000
_cell.length_c   1.000
_cell.angle_alpha   90.00
_cell.angle_beta   90.00
_cell.angle_gamma   90.00
#
_symmetry.space_group_name_H-M   'P 1'
#
loop_
_entity.id
_entity.type
_entity.pdbx_description
1 polymer ?
#
loop_
_entity_poly.entity_id
_entity_poly.type
_entity_poly.pdbx_seq_one_letter_code
_entity_poly.pdbx_strand_id
1 'polypeptide(L)'
;MRQISLGCASLILLLVAACAPTDPGSTIKGVTYNAQQIAQGRTYYEQTCAACHGIDGEGQFPAAPFEPDETGRLGAPPHNTGGHTWHHSDELLLRYITEGGFADPNNFYVMPRWDSLYTREQAALIIAYIKSMLTQEQRIYQQRVTNEEEALVAQTQP
;
A
#
# COMPACT_ATOMS: atom_id res chain seq x y z
N MET A 1 -75.05 7.60 5.76
CA MET A 1 -73.92 7.30 4.86
C MET A 1 -72.66 8.01 5.38
N ARG A 2 -71.73 7.27 6.03
CA ARG A 2 -70.46 7.83 6.55
C ARG A 2 -69.36 7.44 5.54
N GLN A 3 -68.73 8.44 4.94
CA GLN A 3 -67.56 8.24 4.09
C GLN A 3 -66.32 8.12 4.97
N ILE A 4 -65.60 7.01 4.83
CA ILE A 4 -64.34 6.74 5.47
C ILE A 4 -63.26 7.14 4.47
N SER A 5 -62.53 8.28 4.75
CA SER A 5 -61.38 8.67 3.97
C SER A 5 -60.15 7.84 4.42
N LEU A 6 -59.66 6.99 3.55
CA LEU A 6 -58.36 6.32 3.74
C LEU A 6 -57.24 7.32 3.41
N GLY A 7 -56.58 7.82 4.44
CA GLY A 7 -55.35 8.56 4.27
C GLY A 7 -54.18 7.65 3.89
N CYS A 8 -53.66 7.79 2.66
CA CYS A 8 -52.48 7.09 2.19
C CYS A 8 -51.24 7.76 2.80
N ALA A 9 -50.68 7.15 3.84
CA ALA A 9 -49.38 7.56 4.39
C ALA A 9 -48.25 7.07 3.52
N SER A 10 -47.71 7.96 2.69
CA SER A 10 -46.52 7.70 1.89
C SER A 10 -45.27 7.62 2.78
N LEU A 11 -44.79 6.43 3.02
CA LEU A 11 -43.51 6.17 3.71
C LEU A 11 -42.35 6.52 2.76
N ILE A 12 -41.74 7.70 2.95
CA ILE A 12 -40.53 8.10 2.22
C ILE A 12 -39.35 7.36 2.85
N LEU A 13 -38.89 6.29 2.16
CA LEU A 13 -37.67 5.55 2.51
C LEU A 13 -36.46 6.42 2.09
N LEU A 14 -35.83 7.12 3.04
CA LEU A 14 -34.55 7.78 2.82
C LEU A 14 -33.46 6.73 2.66
N LEU A 15 -33.10 6.43 1.41
CA LEU A 15 -31.89 5.67 1.08
C LEU A 15 -30.66 6.54 1.42
N VAL A 16 -30.06 6.28 2.58
CA VAL A 16 -28.73 6.80 2.90
C VAL A 16 -27.75 5.99 2.06
N ALA A 17 -27.34 6.53 0.93
CA ALA A 17 -26.23 5.98 0.16
C ALA A 17 -24.95 6.15 1.01
N ALA A 18 -24.53 5.12 1.72
CA ALA A 18 -23.22 5.08 2.34
C ALA A 18 -22.19 5.17 1.21
N CYS A 19 -21.44 6.28 1.13
CA CYS A 19 -20.30 6.40 0.23
C CYS A 19 -19.27 5.34 0.64
N ALA A 20 -19.21 4.24 -0.11
CA ALA A 20 -18.11 3.30 0.04
C ALA A 20 -16.79 4.01 -0.27
N PRO A 21 -15.69 3.71 0.45
CA PRO A 21 -14.41 4.29 0.15
C PRO A 21 -14.02 3.94 -1.29
N THR A 22 -13.56 4.94 -2.04
CA THR A 22 -13.10 4.76 -3.43
C THR A 22 -11.72 4.12 -3.43
N ASP A 23 -11.46 3.23 -4.41
CA ASP A 23 -10.13 2.65 -4.62
C ASP A 23 -9.13 3.77 -4.99
N PRO A 24 -8.08 4.00 -4.19
CA PRO A 24 -7.08 5.01 -4.48
C PRO A 24 -6.18 4.63 -5.67
N GLY A 25 -6.26 3.40 -6.18
CA GLY A 25 -5.35 2.90 -7.22
C GLY A 25 -3.89 2.92 -6.77
N SER A 26 -2.98 3.21 -7.71
CA SER A 26 -1.56 3.39 -7.42
C SER A 26 -1.26 4.86 -7.08
N THR A 27 -1.83 5.36 -5.99
CA THR A 27 -1.59 6.72 -5.48
C THR A 27 -0.52 6.70 -4.39
N ILE A 28 0.50 7.56 -4.52
CA ILE A 28 1.59 7.73 -3.56
C ILE A 28 1.62 9.19 -3.15
N LYS A 29 1.46 9.47 -1.85
CA LYS A 29 1.49 10.84 -1.29
C LYS A 29 0.61 11.82 -2.10
N GLY A 30 -0.61 11.40 -2.42
CA GLY A 30 -1.58 12.19 -3.18
C GLY A 30 -1.36 12.26 -4.70
N VAL A 31 -0.29 11.68 -5.23
CA VAL A 31 -0.02 11.61 -6.68
C VAL A 31 -0.47 10.27 -7.24
N THR A 32 -1.41 10.28 -8.18
CA THR A 32 -1.90 9.07 -8.85
C THR A 32 -1.04 8.75 -10.08
N TYR A 33 -0.55 7.53 -10.16
CA TYR A 33 0.31 7.05 -11.24
C TYR A 33 -0.50 6.34 -12.31
N ASN A 34 -0.26 6.68 -13.57
CA ASN A 34 -0.90 6.06 -14.72
C ASN A 34 -0.23 4.74 -15.12
N ALA A 35 -0.83 4.01 -16.06
CA ALA A 35 -0.34 2.69 -16.50
C ALA A 35 1.10 2.73 -17.06
N GLN A 36 1.50 3.78 -17.73
CA GLN A 36 2.86 3.93 -18.27
C GLN A 36 3.88 4.12 -17.14
N GLN A 37 3.55 4.92 -16.14
CA GLN A 37 4.39 5.13 -14.95
C GLN A 37 4.51 3.85 -14.11
N ILE A 38 3.41 3.10 -13.96
CA ILE A 38 3.42 1.79 -13.29
C ILE A 38 4.31 0.81 -14.05
N ALA A 39 4.25 0.77 -15.39
CA ALA A 39 5.13 -0.07 -16.20
C ALA A 39 6.60 0.32 -16.06
N GLN A 40 6.91 1.61 -15.93
CA GLN A 40 8.27 2.07 -15.63
C GLN A 40 8.72 1.62 -14.24
N GLY A 41 7.86 1.71 -13.24
CA GLY A 41 8.09 1.20 -11.89
C GLY A 41 8.37 -0.31 -11.89
N ARG A 42 7.62 -1.07 -12.69
CA ARG A 42 7.87 -2.49 -12.93
C ARG A 42 9.29 -2.74 -13.44
N THR A 43 9.74 -1.97 -14.42
CA THR A 43 11.10 -2.11 -14.97
C THR A 43 12.16 -1.93 -13.88
N TYR A 44 12.04 -0.91 -13.03
CA TYR A 44 12.96 -0.69 -11.91
C TYR A 44 12.88 -1.82 -10.87
N TYR A 45 11.67 -2.28 -10.56
CA TYR A 45 11.46 -3.40 -9.64
C TYR A 45 12.14 -4.68 -10.13
N GLU A 46 11.94 -5.06 -11.39
CA GLU A 46 12.51 -6.25 -11.99
C GLU A 46 14.05 -6.21 -12.01
N GLN A 47 14.64 -5.04 -12.23
CA GLN A 47 16.09 -4.85 -12.26
C GLN A 47 16.76 -4.98 -10.89
N THR A 48 16.06 -4.68 -9.81
CA THR A 48 16.70 -4.48 -8.50
C THR A 48 16.02 -5.24 -7.37
N CYS A 49 14.70 -5.18 -7.29
CA CYS A 49 13.94 -5.69 -6.15
C CYS A 49 13.58 -7.18 -6.31
N ALA A 50 13.29 -7.60 -7.55
CA ALA A 50 12.79 -8.95 -7.85
C ALA A 50 13.78 -10.07 -7.46
N ALA A 51 15.08 -9.78 -7.43
CA ALA A 51 16.11 -10.76 -7.02
C ALA A 51 15.89 -11.29 -5.59
N CYS A 52 15.30 -10.46 -4.71
CA CYS A 52 14.99 -10.82 -3.34
C CYS A 52 13.47 -10.98 -3.10
N HIS A 53 12.65 -10.11 -3.68
CA HIS A 53 11.21 -10.08 -3.42
C HIS A 53 10.37 -10.92 -4.39
N GLY A 54 11.02 -11.57 -5.38
CA GLY A 54 10.35 -12.36 -6.43
C GLY A 54 9.83 -11.48 -7.57
N ILE A 55 9.70 -12.08 -8.76
CA ILE A 55 9.31 -11.35 -9.99
C ILE A 55 7.83 -10.90 -9.93
N ASP A 56 6.98 -11.69 -9.28
CA ASP A 56 5.57 -11.43 -9.05
C ASP A 56 5.30 -10.97 -7.61
N GLY A 57 6.35 -10.49 -6.91
CA GLY A 57 6.25 -10.03 -5.54
C GLY A 57 5.95 -11.13 -4.52
N GLU A 58 6.31 -12.37 -4.81
CA GLU A 58 6.01 -13.53 -3.98
C GLU A 58 6.91 -13.68 -2.74
N GLY A 59 7.96 -12.87 -2.64
CA GLY A 59 8.93 -12.92 -1.55
C GLY A 59 10.04 -13.96 -1.77
N GLN A 60 11.03 -13.95 -0.89
CA GLN A 60 12.20 -14.82 -0.97
C GLN A 60 11.87 -16.29 -0.68
N PHE A 61 10.94 -16.51 0.24
CA PHE A 61 10.52 -17.86 0.66
C PHE A 61 9.00 -18.02 0.51
N PRO A 62 8.49 -18.17 -0.73
CA PRO A 62 7.04 -18.10 -0.98
C PRO A 62 6.23 -19.21 -0.30
N ALA A 63 6.85 -20.35 0.06
CA ALA A 63 6.19 -21.42 0.81
C ALA A 63 6.01 -21.12 2.30
N ALA A 64 6.85 -20.24 2.86
CA ALA A 64 6.85 -19.86 4.28
C ALA A 64 7.35 -18.41 4.45
N PRO A 65 6.61 -17.42 3.92
CA PRO A 65 7.12 -16.05 3.72
C PRO A 65 7.38 -15.28 5.02
N PHE A 66 6.87 -15.76 6.14
CA PHE A 66 7.03 -15.13 7.47
C PHE A 66 7.76 -16.04 8.48
N GLU A 67 8.29 -17.16 8.00
CA GLU A 67 9.10 -18.05 8.82
C GLU A 67 10.58 -17.67 8.69
N PRO A 68 11.35 -17.65 9.80
CA PRO A 68 12.78 -17.42 9.74
C PRO A 68 13.49 -18.64 9.13
N ASP A 69 14.61 -18.40 8.46
CA ASP A 69 15.51 -19.44 8.01
C ASP A 69 16.24 -20.15 9.18
N GLU A 70 17.06 -21.15 8.89
CA GLU A 70 17.83 -21.90 9.91
C GLU A 70 18.77 -21.02 10.74
N THR A 71 19.07 -19.80 10.30
CA THR A 71 19.88 -18.80 11.01
C THR A 71 19.04 -17.84 11.83
N GLY A 72 17.72 -17.98 11.82
CA GLY A 72 16.77 -17.11 12.51
C GLY A 72 16.45 -15.80 11.76
N ARG A 73 16.80 -15.68 10.45
CA ARG A 73 16.54 -14.49 9.66
C ARG A 73 15.29 -14.66 8.82
N LEU A 74 14.46 -13.62 8.79
CA LEU A 74 13.37 -13.50 7.82
C LEU A 74 13.91 -13.23 6.43
N GLY A 75 13.31 -13.86 5.43
CA GLY A 75 13.54 -13.53 4.02
C GLY A 75 12.95 -12.19 3.62
N ALA A 76 13.26 -11.73 2.41
CA ALA A 76 12.59 -10.58 1.83
C ALA A 76 11.08 -10.87 1.71
N PRO A 77 10.21 -10.00 2.28
CA PRO A 77 8.78 -10.27 2.36
C PRO A 77 8.10 -10.19 0.99
N PRO A 78 6.92 -10.83 0.84
CA PRO A 78 6.10 -10.66 -0.35
C PRO A 78 5.56 -9.24 -0.46
N HIS A 79 5.42 -8.76 -1.70
CA HIS A 79 4.79 -7.49 -2.05
C HIS A 79 3.43 -7.66 -2.73
N ASN A 80 3.05 -8.90 -3.08
CA ASN A 80 1.73 -9.22 -3.60
C ASN A 80 0.67 -9.33 -2.48
N THR A 81 -0.51 -9.82 -2.83
CA THR A 81 -1.64 -9.94 -1.90
C THR A 81 -1.38 -10.85 -0.69
N GLY A 82 -0.38 -11.75 -0.78
CA GLY A 82 0.04 -12.62 0.33
C GLY A 82 0.98 -11.96 1.33
N GLY A 83 1.47 -10.75 1.04
CA GLY A 83 2.38 -10.00 1.89
C GLY A 83 1.68 -9.06 2.86
N HIS A 84 2.47 -8.22 3.53
CA HIS A 84 1.99 -7.22 4.48
C HIS A 84 2.38 -5.77 4.12
N THR A 85 2.90 -5.53 2.90
CA THR A 85 3.33 -4.20 2.43
C THR A 85 2.27 -3.13 2.61
N TRP A 86 1.00 -3.48 2.47
CA TRP A 86 -0.16 -2.61 2.64
C TRP A 86 -0.41 -2.16 4.09
N HIS A 87 0.32 -2.68 5.08
CA HIS A 87 0.31 -2.20 6.47
C HIS A 87 1.22 -0.98 6.70
N HIS A 88 2.04 -0.61 5.73
CA HIS A 88 3.00 0.48 5.84
C HIS A 88 2.52 1.71 5.08
N SER A 89 2.84 2.91 5.61
CA SER A 89 2.56 4.18 4.94
C SER A 89 3.43 4.37 3.69
N ASP A 90 3.03 5.28 2.81
CA ASP A 90 3.82 5.65 1.65
C ASP A 90 5.21 6.17 2.04
N GLU A 91 5.28 6.96 3.11
CA GLU A 91 6.55 7.51 3.59
C GLU A 91 7.49 6.41 4.07
N LEU A 92 6.99 5.46 4.85
CA LEU A 92 7.81 4.34 5.33
C LEU A 92 8.26 3.45 4.17
N LEU A 93 7.41 3.17 3.19
CA LEU A 93 7.79 2.41 1.99
C LEU A 93 8.87 3.13 1.17
N LEU A 94 8.77 4.45 1.01
CA LEU A 94 9.82 5.26 0.36
C LEU A 94 11.14 5.16 1.12
N ARG A 95 11.11 5.24 2.44
CA ARG A 95 12.29 5.10 3.29
C ARG A 95 12.90 3.70 3.22
N TYR A 96 12.11 2.63 3.19
CA TYR A 96 12.65 1.29 2.99
C TYR A 96 13.46 1.17 1.69
N ILE A 97 13.02 1.80 0.61
CA ILE A 97 13.81 1.82 -0.64
C ILE A 97 15.06 2.68 -0.49
N THR A 98 14.94 3.89 0.06
CA THR A 98 16.06 4.85 0.09
C THR A 98 17.06 4.59 1.23
N GLU A 99 16.59 4.13 2.40
CA GLU A 99 17.39 3.94 3.61
C GLU A 99 17.69 2.44 3.89
N GLY A 100 16.97 1.53 3.22
CA GLY A 100 17.10 0.09 3.45
C GLY A 100 16.62 -0.32 4.83
N GLY A 101 17.26 -1.33 5.42
CA GLY A 101 16.92 -1.84 6.75
C GLY A 101 17.03 -0.82 7.89
N PHE A 102 17.59 0.36 7.66
CA PHE A 102 17.65 1.45 8.64
C PHE A 102 16.38 2.32 8.68
N ALA A 103 15.44 2.13 7.76
CA ALA A 103 14.18 2.87 7.74
C ALA A 103 13.33 2.64 9.01
N ASP A 104 13.44 1.46 9.61
CA ASP A 104 12.83 1.12 10.90
C ASP A 104 13.94 0.76 11.92
N PRO A 105 14.30 1.68 12.82
CA PRO A 105 15.36 1.44 13.77
C PRO A 105 15.02 0.39 14.85
N ASN A 106 13.74 0.04 15.00
CA ASN A 106 13.31 -0.98 15.97
C ASN A 106 13.37 -2.40 15.38
N ASN A 107 13.31 -2.51 14.04
CA ASN A 107 13.32 -3.78 13.33
C ASN A 107 14.30 -3.69 12.15
N PHE A 108 15.55 -4.04 12.40
CA PHE A 108 16.56 -4.05 11.34
C PHE A 108 16.32 -5.22 10.38
N TYR A 109 16.17 -4.89 9.09
CA TYR A 109 16.06 -5.85 8.00
C TYR A 109 17.30 -5.79 7.10
N VAL A 110 17.72 -6.93 6.57
CA VAL A 110 18.85 -7.01 5.64
C VAL A 110 18.38 -6.59 4.24
N MET A 111 17.97 -5.34 4.11
CA MET A 111 17.61 -4.72 2.84
C MET A 111 18.63 -3.62 2.52
N PRO A 112 19.31 -3.66 1.36
CA PRO A 112 20.21 -2.59 0.97
C PRO A 112 19.48 -1.26 0.79
N ARG A 113 20.19 -0.16 0.99
CA ARG A 113 19.71 1.15 0.61
C ARG A 113 19.92 1.39 -0.89
N TRP A 114 18.99 2.06 -1.53
CA TRP A 114 19.01 2.27 -2.98
C TRP A 114 19.01 3.75 -3.38
N ASP A 115 19.25 4.68 -2.45
CA ASP A 115 19.28 6.13 -2.68
C ASP A 115 20.40 6.58 -3.63
N SER A 116 21.45 5.77 -3.81
CA SER A 116 22.49 6.03 -4.81
C SER A 116 22.09 5.63 -6.23
N LEU A 117 21.06 4.75 -6.38
CA LEU A 117 20.59 4.24 -7.67
C LEU A 117 19.27 4.90 -8.09
N TYR A 118 18.38 5.16 -7.16
CA TYR A 118 17.05 5.70 -7.42
C TYR A 118 16.81 7.01 -6.70
N THR A 119 16.29 8.00 -7.44
CA THR A 119 15.71 9.19 -6.82
C THR A 119 14.44 8.82 -6.06
N ARG A 120 13.96 9.72 -5.20
CA ARG A 120 12.71 9.50 -4.47
C ARG A 120 11.50 9.34 -5.41
N GLU A 121 11.49 10.04 -6.54
CA GLU A 121 10.46 9.92 -7.58
C GLU A 121 10.51 8.55 -8.27
N GLN A 122 11.70 8.02 -8.52
CA GLN A 122 11.86 6.66 -9.07
C GLN A 122 11.46 5.59 -8.06
N ALA A 123 11.79 5.78 -6.78
CA ALA A 123 11.29 4.93 -5.70
C ALA A 123 9.76 4.94 -5.61
N ALA A 124 9.12 6.10 -5.81
CA ALA A 124 7.66 6.19 -5.85
C ALA A 124 7.06 5.43 -7.05
N LEU A 125 7.73 5.39 -8.21
CA LEU A 125 7.31 4.53 -9.34
C LEU A 125 7.37 3.05 -8.97
N ILE A 126 8.42 2.61 -8.28
CA ILE A 126 8.53 1.22 -7.78
C ILE A 126 7.35 0.90 -6.84
N ILE A 127 7.05 1.78 -5.90
CA ILE A 127 5.92 1.59 -4.97
C ILE A 127 4.59 1.58 -5.74
N ALA A 128 4.42 2.42 -6.75
CA ALA A 128 3.21 2.43 -7.58
C ALA A 128 3.00 1.08 -8.28
N TYR A 129 4.08 0.45 -8.76
CA TYR A 129 4.02 -0.91 -9.29
C TYR A 129 3.66 -1.93 -8.20
N ILE A 130 4.29 -1.88 -7.03
CA ILE A 130 3.96 -2.76 -5.90
C ILE A 130 2.48 -2.62 -5.52
N LYS A 131 1.96 -1.41 -5.41
CA LYS A 131 0.52 -1.18 -5.14
C LYS A 131 -0.40 -1.76 -6.22
N SER A 132 0.05 -1.85 -7.46
CA SER A 132 -0.73 -2.46 -8.53
C SER A 132 -0.93 -3.97 -8.37
N MET A 133 -0.12 -4.63 -7.54
CA MET A 133 -0.26 -6.06 -7.18
C MET A 133 -1.22 -6.30 -6.01
N LEU A 134 -1.66 -5.25 -5.31
CA LEU A 134 -2.55 -5.35 -4.14
C LEU A 134 -4.02 -5.42 -4.57
N THR A 135 -4.87 -5.99 -3.71
CA THR A 135 -6.33 -5.88 -3.89
C THR A 135 -6.81 -4.45 -3.63
N GLN A 136 -8.03 -4.15 -4.06
CA GLN A 136 -8.66 -2.87 -3.78
C GLN A 136 -8.75 -2.59 -2.27
N GLU A 137 -9.15 -3.59 -1.48
CA GLU A 137 -9.28 -3.48 -0.03
C GLU A 137 -7.92 -3.18 0.63
N GLN A 138 -6.85 -3.83 0.16
CA GLN A 138 -5.50 -3.60 0.65
C GLN A 138 -5.03 -2.18 0.30
N ARG A 139 -5.31 -1.68 -0.90
CA ARG A 139 -4.98 -0.30 -1.28
C ARG A 139 -5.74 0.74 -0.46
N ILE A 140 -7.03 0.50 -0.19
CA ILE A 140 -7.85 1.37 0.67
C ILE A 140 -7.29 1.39 2.09
N TYR A 141 -6.94 0.23 2.63
CA TYR A 141 -6.33 0.14 3.96
C TYR A 141 -5.00 0.89 4.01
N GLN A 142 -4.12 0.65 3.06
CA GLN A 142 -2.81 1.28 2.97
C GLN A 142 -2.90 2.81 2.86
N GLN A 143 -3.86 3.32 2.08
CA GLN A 143 -4.11 4.76 2.01
C GLN A 143 -4.56 5.34 3.36
N ARG A 144 -5.35 4.60 4.13
CA ARG A 144 -5.73 5.01 5.48
C ARG A 144 -4.50 5.11 6.39
N VAL A 145 -3.62 4.11 6.37
CA VAL A 145 -2.36 4.12 7.15
C VAL A 145 -1.50 5.34 6.77
N THR A 146 -1.38 5.64 5.47
CA THR A 146 -0.68 6.83 4.99
C THR A 146 -1.28 8.12 5.55
N ASN A 147 -2.59 8.27 5.45
CA ASN A 147 -3.30 9.47 5.93
C ASN A 147 -3.17 9.65 7.46
N GLU A 148 -3.23 8.55 8.22
CA GLU A 148 -3.06 8.56 9.69
C GLU A 148 -1.64 9.01 10.08
N GLU A 149 -0.60 8.51 9.40
CA GLU A 149 0.78 8.95 9.65
C GLU A 149 0.97 10.43 9.28
N GLU A 150 0.49 10.88 8.12
CA GLU A 150 0.58 12.28 7.69
C GLU A 150 -0.11 13.22 8.69
N ALA A 151 -1.27 12.82 9.22
CA ALA A 151 -1.99 13.60 10.23
C ALA A 151 -1.20 13.70 11.55
N LEU A 152 -0.54 12.62 11.99
CA LEU A 152 0.31 12.61 13.18
C LEU A 152 1.54 13.52 12.99
N VAL A 153 2.21 13.44 11.84
CA VAL A 153 3.36 14.29 11.51
C VAL A 153 2.96 15.76 11.50
N ALA A 154 1.81 16.11 10.91
CA ALA A 154 1.31 17.49 10.88
C ALA A 154 1.02 18.07 12.28
N GLN A 155 0.64 17.24 13.25
CA GLN A 155 0.39 17.67 14.64
C GLN A 155 1.68 17.84 15.44
N THR A 156 2.78 17.23 15.04
CA THR A 156 4.06 17.26 15.76
C THR A 156 5.06 18.28 15.21
N GLN A 157 4.78 18.85 14.04
CA GLN A 157 5.58 19.93 13.48
C GLN A 157 5.07 21.28 14.02
N PRO A 158 5.96 22.10 14.62
CA PRO A 158 5.59 23.41 15.21
C PRO A 158 5.23 24.44 14.14
#